data_a1089a5bbeb0ac22f64a93a7582fa952
#
_entry.id   a1089a5bbeb0ac22f64a93a7582fa952
#
_cell.length_a   1.000
_cell.length_b   1.000
_cell.length_c   1.000
_cell.angle_alpha   90.00
_cell.angle_beta   90.00
_cell.angle_gamma   90.00
#
_symmetry.space_group_name_H-M   'P 1'
#
loop_
_entity.id
_entity.type
_entity.pdbx_description
1 polymer ?
#
loop_
_entity_poly.entity_id
_entity_poly.type
_entity_poly.pdbx_seq_one_letter_code
_entity_poly.pdbx_strand_id
1 'polypeptide(L)'
;LEYLMTLLNSNFEEWRRANPDLPMNDFPFTTKKMSGSGALFDIEKLRDVSKNVISRMTAEQVYDYVAEWSAVNDSEFNALLTRDPAFSKAYLAIRRGKKPRKDLALWSDAKGYMDFMFDELFRPDYTMPERVSAEDAKAILADFAGMFDENDTPDGFFDKMKQIASAH
;
A
#
# COMPACT_ATOMS: atom_id res chain seq x y z
N LEU A 1 7.26 -16.50 6.72
CA LEU A 1 7.87 -16.94 8.00
C LEU A 1 7.23 -16.26 9.20
N GLU A 2 7.06 -14.93 9.26
CA GLU A 2 6.48 -14.23 10.43
C GLU A 2 5.12 -14.78 10.82
N TYR A 3 4.22 -15.07 9.86
CA TYR A 3 2.94 -15.70 10.16
C TYR A 3 3.08 -17.05 10.85
N LEU A 4 4.00 -17.89 10.39
CA LEU A 4 4.27 -19.17 11.06
C LEU A 4 4.78 -18.97 12.49
N MET A 5 5.61 -17.96 12.72
CA MET A 5 6.06 -17.63 14.07
C MET A 5 4.91 -17.18 14.97
N THR A 6 3.92 -16.47 14.46
CA THR A 6 2.72 -16.10 15.25
C THR A 6 1.90 -17.32 15.69
N LEU A 7 1.89 -18.36 14.86
CA LEU A 7 1.20 -19.62 15.17
C LEU A 7 2.00 -20.49 16.15
N LEU A 8 3.33 -20.48 15.99
CA LEU A 8 4.22 -21.35 16.77
C LEU A 8 4.53 -20.83 18.18
N ASN A 9 4.55 -19.51 18.36
CA ASN A 9 5.02 -18.93 19.62
C ASN A 9 4.14 -17.76 20.08
N SER A 10 3.42 -17.95 21.20
CA SER A 10 2.37 -17.02 21.65
C SER A 10 2.83 -15.60 21.97
N ASN A 11 4.13 -15.37 22.19
CA ASN A 11 4.68 -14.04 22.46
C ASN A 11 5.37 -13.38 21.24
N PHE A 12 5.35 -14.02 20.07
CA PHE A 12 5.98 -13.46 18.88
C PHE A 12 5.32 -12.15 18.42
N GLU A 13 4.00 -12.07 18.42
CA GLU A 13 3.29 -10.84 17.99
C GLU A 13 3.60 -9.65 18.90
N GLU A 14 3.66 -9.86 20.21
CA GLU A 14 3.99 -8.81 21.16
C GLU A 14 5.44 -8.33 20.96
N TRP A 15 6.36 -9.27 20.82
CA TRP A 15 7.77 -8.96 20.54
C TRP A 15 7.91 -8.22 19.21
N ARG A 16 7.26 -8.65 18.13
CA ARG A 16 7.31 -8.00 16.81
C ARG A 16 6.74 -6.58 16.85
N ARG A 17 5.68 -6.35 17.63
CA ARG A 17 5.10 -5.03 17.82
C ARG A 17 6.06 -4.08 18.54
N ALA A 18 6.77 -4.60 19.53
CA ALA A 18 7.79 -3.83 20.27
C ALA A 18 9.08 -3.62 19.45
N ASN A 19 9.37 -4.52 18.51
CA ASN A 19 10.61 -4.53 17.72
C ASN A 19 10.31 -4.65 16.22
N PRO A 20 9.66 -3.65 15.60
CA PRO A 20 9.17 -3.76 14.21
C PRO A 20 10.31 -3.97 13.19
N ASP A 21 11.48 -3.39 13.44
CA ASP A 21 12.60 -3.35 12.50
C ASP A 21 13.69 -4.38 12.77
N LEU A 22 13.61 -5.11 13.89
CA LEU A 22 14.60 -6.12 14.22
C LEU A 22 14.46 -7.36 13.29
N PRO A 23 15.58 -8.00 12.92
CA PRO A 23 15.55 -9.28 12.24
C PRO A 23 14.76 -10.32 13.05
N MET A 24 14.01 -11.16 12.34
CA MET A 24 13.21 -12.21 12.99
C MET A 24 14.06 -13.17 13.81
N ASN A 25 15.31 -13.38 13.42
CA ASN A 25 16.26 -14.25 14.13
C ASN A 25 16.65 -13.74 15.51
N ASP A 26 16.40 -12.45 15.80
CA ASP A 26 16.64 -11.87 17.11
C ASP A 26 15.50 -12.17 18.12
N PHE A 27 14.42 -12.79 17.64
CA PHE A 27 13.33 -13.22 18.52
C PHE A 27 13.81 -14.31 19.48
N PRO A 28 13.63 -14.14 20.80
CA PRO A 28 14.02 -15.14 21.82
C PRO A 28 13.07 -16.34 21.80
N PHE A 29 13.20 -17.16 20.77
CA PHE A 29 12.36 -18.35 20.57
C PHE A 29 12.51 -19.34 21.73
N THR A 30 11.37 -19.85 22.22
CA THR A 30 11.37 -20.88 23.24
C THR A 30 10.25 -21.89 23.03
N THR A 31 10.56 -23.16 23.15
CA THR A 31 9.59 -24.25 23.05
C THR A 31 8.53 -24.22 24.16
N LYS A 32 8.84 -23.56 25.31
CA LYS A 32 7.88 -23.39 26.42
C LYS A 32 6.67 -22.54 26.07
N LYS A 33 6.76 -21.74 25.01
CA LYS A 33 5.70 -20.87 24.52
C LYS A 33 5.01 -21.42 23.27
N MET A 34 5.35 -22.63 22.87
CA MET A 34 4.67 -23.32 21.77
C MET A 34 3.36 -23.93 22.26
N SER A 35 2.32 -23.83 21.40
CA SER A 35 1.07 -24.54 21.64
C SER A 35 1.24 -26.03 21.37
N GLY A 36 0.76 -26.87 22.27
CA GLY A 36 0.68 -28.32 22.06
C GLY A 36 -0.53 -28.73 21.20
N SER A 37 -1.50 -27.86 21.01
CA SER A 37 -2.63 -28.06 20.08
C SER A 37 -2.27 -27.49 18.70
N GLY A 38 -2.78 -28.12 17.63
CA GLY A 38 -2.60 -27.59 16.28
C GLY A 38 -3.08 -26.13 16.16
N ALA A 39 -2.38 -25.33 15.36
CA ALA A 39 -2.78 -23.96 15.08
C ALA A 39 -3.79 -23.93 13.92
N LEU A 40 -4.86 -23.19 14.08
CA LEU A 40 -5.82 -22.94 13.00
C LEU A 40 -5.19 -21.96 11.99
N PHE A 41 -5.22 -22.35 10.72
CA PHE A 41 -4.80 -21.43 9.63
C PHE A 41 -5.87 -20.36 9.43
N ASP A 42 -5.44 -19.09 9.48
CA ASP A 42 -6.28 -17.92 9.26
C ASP A 42 -5.70 -17.07 8.11
N ILE A 43 -6.43 -17.03 7.00
CA ILE A 43 -6.00 -16.32 5.80
C ILE A 43 -6.00 -14.79 5.99
N GLU A 44 -6.95 -14.26 6.74
CA GLU A 44 -7.02 -12.81 6.99
C GLU A 44 -5.85 -12.38 7.88
N LYS A 45 -5.53 -13.17 8.90
CA LYS A 45 -4.34 -12.94 9.72
C LYS A 45 -3.05 -13.05 8.90
N LEU A 46 -2.96 -14.00 7.96
CA LEU A 46 -1.82 -14.08 7.05
C LEU A 46 -1.68 -12.82 6.21
N ARG A 47 -2.78 -12.31 5.67
CA ARG A 47 -2.80 -11.05 4.90
C ARG A 47 -2.37 -9.86 5.74
N ASP A 48 -2.83 -9.74 6.97
CA ASP A 48 -2.45 -8.67 7.87
C ASP A 48 -0.95 -8.73 8.24
N VAL A 49 -0.42 -9.91 8.48
CA VAL A 49 1.03 -10.10 8.69
C VAL A 49 1.80 -9.71 7.43
N SER A 50 1.33 -10.12 6.25
CA SER A 50 1.94 -9.77 4.96
C SER A 50 1.97 -8.25 4.74
N LYS A 51 0.85 -7.55 4.95
CA LYS A 51 0.78 -6.07 4.90
C LYS A 51 1.80 -5.42 5.83
N ASN A 52 1.93 -5.94 7.05
CA ASN A 52 2.90 -5.42 8.01
C ASN A 52 4.35 -5.63 7.54
N VAL A 53 4.67 -6.78 6.96
CA VAL A 53 6.00 -7.06 6.40
C VAL A 53 6.30 -6.15 5.22
N ILE A 54 5.40 -6.09 4.23
CA ILE A 54 5.59 -5.28 3.01
C ILE A 54 5.68 -3.79 3.35
N SER A 55 4.92 -3.31 4.33
CA SER A 55 4.95 -1.90 4.71
C SER A 55 6.31 -1.45 5.27
N ARG A 56 7.10 -2.35 5.86
CA ARG A 56 8.45 -2.07 6.37
C ARG A 56 9.55 -2.15 5.32
N MET A 57 9.26 -2.73 4.15
CA MET A 57 10.23 -2.81 3.05
C MET A 57 10.50 -1.42 2.46
N THR A 58 11.68 -1.23 1.88
CA THR A 58 11.98 -0.05 1.08
C THR A 58 11.18 -0.07 -0.23
N ALA A 59 11.02 1.08 -0.87
CA ALA A 59 10.40 1.15 -2.19
C ALA A 59 11.13 0.28 -3.22
N GLU A 60 12.44 0.22 -3.13
CA GLU A 60 13.31 -0.56 -3.99
C GLU A 60 13.05 -2.05 -3.83
N GLN A 61 13.01 -2.54 -2.59
CA GLN A 61 12.68 -3.95 -2.31
C GLN A 61 11.29 -4.32 -2.82
N VAL A 62 10.28 -3.45 -2.61
CA VAL A 62 8.92 -3.72 -3.12
C VAL A 62 8.90 -3.72 -4.64
N TYR A 63 9.57 -2.77 -5.29
CA TYR A 63 9.71 -2.74 -6.74
C TYR A 63 10.32 -4.04 -7.28
N ASP A 64 11.43 -4.49 -6.69
CA ASP A 64 12.13 -5.70 -7.16
C ASP A 64 11.23 -6.94 -7.05
N TYR A 65 10.54 -7.13 -5.92
CA TYR A 65 9.61 -8.24 -5.73
C TYR A 65 8.39 -8.17 -6.66
N VAL A 66 7.83 -6.98 -6.88
CA VAL A 66 6.70 -6.80 -7.79
C VAL A 66 7.14 -7.05 -9.24
N ALA A 67 8.32 -6.57 -9.63
CA ALA A 67 8.88 -6.80 -10.96
C ALA A 67 9.15 -8.29 -11.22
N GLU A 68 9.76 -9.00 -10.25
CA GLU A 68 9.98 -10.45 -10.33
C GLU A 68 8.64 -11.22 -10.45
N TRP A 69 7.67 -10.89 -9.60
CA TRP A 69 6.36 -11.51 -9.63
C TRP A 69 5.63 -11.26 -10.95
N SER A 70 5.59 -10.01 -11.42
CA SER A 70 4.87 -9.62 -12.61
C SER A 70 5.49 -10.15 -13.89
N ALA A 71 6.82 -10.32 -13.94
CA ALA A 71 7.50 -10.93 -15.08
C ALA A 71 6.99 -12.34 -15.40
N VAL A 72 6.54 -13.08 -14.37
CA VAL A 72 6.02 -14.43 -14.50
C VAL A 72 4.50 -14.47 -14.63
N ASN A 73 3.79 -13.58 -13.90
CA ASN A 73 2.34 -13.69 -13.69
C ASN A 73 1.51 -12.64 -14.44
N ASP A 74 2.09 -11.50 -14.81
CA ASP A 74 1.40 -10.40 -15.50
C ASP A 74 2.38 -9.60 -16.36
N SER A 75 2.69 -10.11 -17.54
CA SER A 75 3.68 -9.51 -18.44
C SER A 75 3.29 -8.11 -18.93
N GLU A 76 1.99 -7.80 -19.04
CA GLU A 76 1.52 -6.47 -19.42
C GLU A 76 1.82 -5.45 -18.32
N PHE A 77 1.49 -5.77 -17.07
CA PHE A 77 1.82 -4.92 -15.94
C PHE A 77 3.34 -4.82 -15.74
N ASN A 78 4.08 -5.91 -15.94
CA ASN A 78 5.54 -5.87 -15.87
C ASN A 78 6.16 -4.88 -16.87
N ALA A 79 5.66 -4.87 -18.11
CA ALA A 79 6.13 -3.93 -19.13
C ALA A 79 5.88 -2.45 -18.74
N LEU A 80 4.75 -2.16 -18.10
CA LEU A 80 4.43 -0.81 -17.62
C LEU A 80 5.30 -0.43 -16.42
N LEU A 81 5.40 -1.32 -15.43
CA LEU A 81 6.18 -1.13 -14.20
C LEU A 81 7.66 -0.86 -14.52
N THR A 82 8.22 -1.60 -15.49
CA THR A 82 9.63 -1.55 -15.84
C THR A 82 9.98 -0.54 -16.93
N ARG A 83 8.99 0.08 -17.56
CA ARG A 83 9.14 1.13 -18.58
C ARG A 83 9.91 2.35 -18.04
N ASP A 84 9.58 2.75 -16.81
CA ASP A 84 10.32 3.76 -16.05
C ASP A 84 10.47 3.31 -14.59
N PRO A 85 11.58 2.63 -14.27
CA PRO A 85 11.82 2.15 -12.91
C PRO A 85 11.95 3.28 -11.88
N ALA A 86 12.45 4.46 -12.28
CA ALA A 86 12.60 5.58 -11.37
C ALA A 86 11.23 6.12 -10.94
N PHE A 87 10.32 6.31 -11.89
CA PHE A 87 8.95 6.69 -11.64
C PHE A 87 8.22 5.67 -10.76
N SER A 88 8.30 4.39 -11.09
CA SER A 88 7.64 3.31 -10.33
C SER A 88 8.15 3.23 -8.89
N LYS A 89 9.46 3.35 -8.68
CA LYS A 89 10.08 3.40 -7.34
C LYS A 89 9.66 4.65 -6.57
N ALA A 90 9.62 5.81 -7.22
CA ALA A 90 9.17 7.06 -6.59
C ALA A 90 7.71 6.96 -6.11
N TYR A 91 6.82 6.37 -6.92
CA TYR A 91 5.45 6.12 -6.52
C TYR A 91 5.36 5.15 -5.33
N LEU A 92 6.07 4.04 -5.39
CA LEU A 92 6.12 3.05 -4.29
C LEU A 92 6.76 3.60 -3.01
N ALA A 93 7.53 4.69 -3.08
CA ALA A 93 8.11 5.36 -1.92
C ALA A 93 7.10 6.22 -1.15
N ILE A 94 5.97 6.59 -1.77
CA ILE A 94 4.96 7.46 -1.15
C ILE A 94 4.47 6.84 0.16
N ARG A 95 4.60 7.62 1.26
CA ARG A 95 4.22 7.21 2.62
C ARG A 95 4.88 5.93 3.13
N ARG A 96 6.11 5.65 2.73
CA ARG A 96 7.00 4.69 3.39
C ARG A 96 7.90 5.45 4.37
N GLY A 97 7.76 5.25 5.65
CA GLY A 97 8.50 5.94 6.69
C GLY A 97 7.99 5.61 8.08
N LYS A 98 7.98 6.55 9.01
CA LYS A 98 7.61 6.31 10.42
C LYS A 98 6.21 5.71 10.63
N LYS A 99 5.27 5.98 9.73
CA LYS A 99 3.91 5.42 9.74
C LYS A 99 3.55 4.93 8.34
N PRO A 100 4.14 3.82 7.91
CA PRO A 100 3.96 3.34 6.55
C PRO A 100 2.53 2.88 6.32
N ARG A 101 2.02 3.11 5.10
CA ARG A 101 0.75 2.55 4.66
C ARG A 101 0.86 1.04 4.46
N LYS A 102 -0.26 0.35 4.67
CA LYS A 102 -0.38 -1.11 4.58
C LYS A 102 -1.30 -1.50 3.42
N ASP A 103 -1.04 -0.93 2.25
CA ASP A 103 -1.94 -1.09 1.10
C ASP A 103 -1.76 -2.43 0.39
N LEU A 104 -0.55 -2.99 0.41
CA LEU A 104 -0.20 -4.22 -0.28
C LEU A 104 -0.15 -5.42 0.68
N ALA A 105 -0.92 -6.47 0.40
CA ALA A 105 -0.84 -7.77 1.07
C ALA A 105 -0.18 -8.82 0.17
N LEU A 106 -0.32 -8.67 -1.15
CA LEU A 106 0.21 -9.54 -2.19
C LEU A 106 0.92 -8.70 -3.23
N TRP A 107 1.85 -9.29 -3.98
CA TRP A 107 2.50 -8.59 -5.09
C TRP A 107 1.52 -8.26 -6.21
N SER A 108 0.48 -9.07 -6.40
CA SER A 108 -0.62 -8.81 -7.34
C SER A 108 -1.41 -7.55 -7.02
N ASP A 109 -1.45 -7.11 -5.77
CA ASP A 109 -2.18 -5.90 -5.38
C ASP A 109 -1.53 -4.63 -5.96
N ALA A 110 -0.24 -4.71 -6.34
CA ALA A 110 0.50 -3.57 -6.87
C ALA A 110 -0.10 -3.03 -8.16
N LYS A 111 -0.64 -3.88 -9.04
CA LYS A 111 -1.30 -3.44 -10.27
C LYS A 111 -2.48 -2.51 -9.98
N GLY A 112 -3.41 -2.93 -9.12
CA GLY A 112 -4.55 -2.10 -8.73
C GLY A 112 -4.18 -0.89 -7.88
N TYR A 113 -3.05 -0.96 -7.14
CA TYR A 113 -2.53 0.17 -6.38
C TYR A 113 -1.92 1.26 -7.27
N MET A 114 -1.44 0.88 -8.47
CA MET A 114 -0.76 1.76 -9.41
C MET A 114 -1.57 2.04 -10.69
N ASP A 115 -2.76 1.48 -10.86
CA ASP A 115 -3.51 1.48 -12.11
C ASP A 115 -3.79 2.90 -12.65
N PHE A 116 -4.11 3.84 -11.76
CA PHE A 116 -4.38 5.23 -12.14
C PHE A 116 -3.11 6.02 -12.58
N MET A 117 -1.92 5.44 -12.42
CA MET A 117 -0.66 6.04 -12.84
C MET A 117 -0.26 5.65 -14.28
N PHE A 118 -0.98 4.74 -14.90
CA PHE A 118 -0.73 4.26 -16.26
C PHE A 118 -1.99 4.40 -17.11
N ASP A 119 -1.91 5.19 -18.18
CA ASP A 119 -3.04 5.43 -19.08
C ASP A 119 -3.63 4.11 -19.63
N GLU A 120 -2.78 3.11 -19.81
CA GLU A 120 -3.17 1.79 -20.30
C GLU A 120 -4.05 1.02 -19.30
N LEU A 121 -3.90 1.29 -18.00
CA LEU A 121 -4.65 0.63 -16.92
C LEU A 121 -5.77 1.50 -16.36
N PHE A 122 -5.66 2.81 -16.53
CA PHE A 122 -6.63 3.74 -15.95
C PHE A 122 -8.04 3.51 -16.52
N ARG A 123 -8.98 3.21 -15.65
CA ARG A 123 -10.40 2.97 -15.98
C ARG A 123 -11.25 3.77 -15.02
N PRO A 124 -11.40 5.10 -15.27
CA PRO A 124 -12.17 5.95 -14.38
C PRO A 124 -13.66 5.56 -14.41
N ASP A 125 -14.25 5.50 -13.21
CA ASP A 125 -15.69 5.41 -13.05
C ASP A 125 -16.26 6.81 -12.87
N TYR A 126 -17.10 7.24 -13.80
CA TYR A 126 -17.77 8.53 -13.79
C TYR A 126 -19.17 8.47 -13.18
N THR A 127 -19.53 7.38 -12.51
CA THR A 127 -20.81 7.29 -11.78
C THR A 127 -20.82 8.31 -10.66
N MET A 128 -21.80 9.20 -10.70
CA MET A 128 -21.96 10.22 -9.66
C MET A 128 -22.40 9.57 -8.33
N PRO A 129 -21.80 9.95 -7.18
CA PRO A 129 -22.31 9.56 -5.89
C PRO A 129 -23.76 10.09 -5.70
N GLU A 130 -24.61 9.32 -5.03
CA GLU A 130 -26.04 9.66 -4.86
C GLU A 130 -26.31 11.05 -4.28
N ARG A 131 -25.34 11.63 -3.57
CA ARG A 131 -25.48 12.94 -2.90
C ARG A 131 -24.83 14.10 -3.65
N VAL A 132 -24.27 13.85 -4.82
CA VAL A 132 -23.55 14.86 -5.61
C VAL A 132 -24.25 15.01 -6.94
N SER A 133 -24.74 16.22 -7.24
CA SER A 133 -25.30 16.52 -8.55
C SER A 133 -24.19 16.67 -9.60
N ALA A 134 -24.55 16.49 -10.87
CA ALA A 134 -23.58 16.72 -11.96
C ALA A 134 -23.15 18.19 -12.05
N GLU A 135 -23.98 19.12 -11.56
CA GLU A 135 -23.69 20.55 -11.51
C GLU A 135 -22.67 20.86 -10.42
N ASP A 136 -22.88 20.29 -9.20
CA ASP A 136 -21.92 20.42 -8.10
C ASP A 136 -20.57 19.81 -8.47
N ALA A 137 -20.57 18.61 -9.07
CA ALA A 137 -19.34 17.97 -9.52
C ALA A 137 -18.58 18.84 -10.53
N LYS A 138 -19.26 19.47 -11.49
CA LYS A 138 -18.63 20.39 -12.46
C LYS A 138 -18.07 21.64 -11.77
N ALA A 139 -18.79 22.21 -10.80
CA ALA A 139 -18.30 23.36 -10.05
C ALA A 139 -17.05 23.02 -9.24
N ILE A 140 -17.06 21.89 -8.52
CA ILE A 140 -15.91 21.38 -7.75
C ILE A 140 -14.69 21.16 -8.68
N LEU A 141 -14.90 20.54 -9.83
CA LEU A 141 -13.82 20.29 -10.79
C LEU A 141 -13.28 21.57 -11.42
N ALA A 142 -14.14 22.57 -11.67
CA ALA A 142 -13.72 23.87 -12.18
C ALA A 142 -12.86 24.61 -11.15
N ASP A 143 -13.27 24.62 -9.88
CA ASP A 143 -12.49 25.23 -8.81
C ASP A 143 -11.16 24.49 -8.61
N PHE A 144 -11.18 23.15 -8.63
CA PHE A 144 -9.95 22.37 -8.58
C PHE A 144 -8.99 22.74 -9.74
N ALA A 145 -9.49 22.78 -10.96
CA ALA A 145 -8.67 23.11 -12.13
C ALA A 145 -8.08 24.53 -12.05
N GLY A 146 -8.84 25.48 -11.47
CA GLY A 146 -8.38 26.86 -11.27
C GLY A 146 -7.36 27.01 -10.14
N MET A 147 -7.35 26.10 -9.16
CA MET A 147 -6.46 26.13 -7.99
C MET A 147 -5.24 25.21 -8.12
N PHE A 148 -5.26 24.27 -9.06
CA PHE A 148 -4.20 23.27 -9.23
C PHE A 148 -2.88 23.95 -9.64
N ASP A 149 -1.80 23.60 -8.94
CA ASP A 149 -0.43 23.97 -9.26
C ASP A 149 0.47 22.75 -9.04
N GLU A 150 1.18 22.32 -10.07
CA GLU A 150 2.09 21.16 -10.01
C GLU A 150 3.27 21.36 -9.05
N ASN A 151 3.56 22.61 -8.66
CA ASN A 151 4.61 22.96 -7.72
C ASN A 151 4.13 23.04 -6.28
N ASP A 152 2.87 22.74 -6.00
CA ASP A 152 2.35 22.74 -4.63
C ASP A 152 3.12 21.76 -3.74
N THR A 153 3.39 22.19 -2.52
CA THR A 153 3.77 21.23 -1.48
C THR A 153 2.57 20.33 -1.14
N PRO A 154 2.79 19.12 -0.60
CA PRO A 154 1.70 18.24 -0.19
C PRO A 154 0.71 18.90 0.78
N ASP A 155 1.20 19.74 1.71
CA ASP A 155 0.35 20.48 2.65
C ASP A 155 -0.41 21.60 1.96
N GLY A 156 0.22 22.34 1.05
CA GLY A 156 -0.41 23.39 0.25
C GLY A 156 -1.53 22.84 -0.65
N PHE A 157 -1.26 21.73 -1.33
CA PHE A 157 -2.28 21.00 -2.10
C PHE A 157 -3.46 20.57 -1.21
N PHE A 158 -3.17 19.99 -0.05
CA PHE A 158 -4.22 19.53 0.87
C PHE A 158 -5.08 20.69 1.41
N ASP A 159 -4.47 21.85 1.67
CA ASP A 159 -5.22 23.03 2.13
C ASP A 159 -6.11 23.61 1.02
N LYS A 160 -5.69 23.60 -0.25
CA LYS A 160 -6.54 23.92 -1.40
C LYS A 160 -7.74 22.99 -1.50
N MET A 161 -7.53 21.65 -1.29
CA MET A 161 -8.64 20.68 -1.29
C MET A 161 -9.65 20.97 -0.17
N LYS A 162 -9.19 21.37 1.02
CA LYS A 162 -10.10 21.78 2.11
C LYS A 162 -10.88 23.03 1.76
N GLN A 163 -10.27 24.01 1.09
CA GLN A 163 -10.96 25.24 0.65
C GLN A 163 -12.09 24.89 -0.32
N ILE A 164 -11.83 24.05 -1.32
CA ILE A 164 -12.84 23.59 -2.27
C ILE A 164 -13.96 22.85 -1.53
N ALA A 165 -13.60 21.90 -0.66
CA ALA A 165 -14.59 21.15 0.12
C ALA A 165 -15.43 22.00 1.08
N SER A 166 -14.96 23.20 1.45
CA SER A 166 -15.70 24.12 2.32
C SER A 166 -16.59 25.09 1.54
N ALA A 167 -16.35 25.23 0.24
CA ALA A 167 -17.12 26.10 -0.65
C ALA A 167 -18.34 25.40 -1.26
N HIS A 168 -18.32 24.04 -1.27
CA HIS A 168 -19.36 23.16 -1.79
C HIS A 168 -19.92 22.24 -0.71
#